data_83230d6794e92e5a6d8f3e443bfe565b
#
_entry.id   83230d6794e92e5a6d8f3e443bfe565b
#
_cell.length_a   1.000
_cell.length_b   1.000
_cell.length_c   1.000
_cell.angle_alpha   90.00
_cell.angle_beta   90.00
_cell.angle_gamma   90.00
#
_symmetry.space_group_name_H-M   'P 1'
#
loop_
_entity.id
_entity.type
_entity.pdbx_description
1 polymer ?
#
loop_
_entity_poly.entity_id
_entity_poly.type
_entity_poly.pdbx_seq_one_letter_code
_entity_poly.pdbx_strand_id
1 'polypeptide(L)'
;MTDPWGVQNPPTTPVPPPPPGYPPADGQAYGQGLQVQSGPPGTVRSTGKTILLFVVTLGIYSYVYNYQVHDEMKRHTGRGLGGGIALLLSLLAGVAMPFLTPNEVGALYTRRGDKPPVRAWTGLWVIIPAVVGYIVLIATVVAIAATNTSTTSDGSTSNDLSTGQGVGLALGLLGFGLASITGSVVWFVKTNGALNRYWQSLQR
;
A
#
# COMPACT_ATOMS: atom_id res chain seq x y z
N MET A 1 -41.15 -28.87 -17.57
CA MET A 1 -39.72 -29.04 -17.84
C MET A 1 -39.07 -29.44 -16.53
N THR A 2 -38.72 -30.70 -16.36
CA THR A 2 -38.10 -31.26 -15.15
C THR A 2 -36.59 -30.97 -15.24
N ASP A 3 -36.06 -30.42 -14.15
CA ASP A 3 -34.62 -30.17 -13.98
C ASP A 3 -33.86 -31.50 -14.12
N PRO A 4 -32.83 -31.62 -14.98
CA PRO A 4 -32.13 -32.90 -15.23
C PRO A 4 -31.38 -33.45 -14.02
N TRP A 5 -31.26 -32.70 -12.93
CA TRP A 5 -30.51 -33.10 -11.72
C TRP A 5 -31.38 -33.51 -10.53
N GLY A 6 -32.70 -33.54 -10.65
CA GLY A 6 -33.63 -34.12 -9.64
C GLY A 6 -33.57 -33.47 -8.25
N VAL A 7 -33.10 -32.23 -8.13
CA VAL A 7 -33.04 -31.53 -6.85
C VAL A 7 -34.44 -31.04 -6.50
N GLN A 8 -35.14 -31.82 -5.65
CA GLN A 8 -36.37 -31.35 -5.04
C GLN A 8 -36.04 -30.20 -4.06
N ASN A 9 -36.55 -29.02 -4.35
CA ASN A 9 -36.52 -27.92 -3.38
C ASN A 9 -37.30 -28.40 -2.13
N PRO A 10 -36.70 -28.29 -0.92
CA PRO A 10 -37.42 -28.61 0.30
C PRO A 10 -38.66 -27.72 0.41
N PRO A 11 -39.79 -28.26 0.92
CA PRO A 11 -41.00 -27.48 1.08
C PRO A 11 -40.74 -26.27 1.97
N THR A 12 -41.05 -25.11 1.45
CA THR A 12 -41.00 -23.83 2.21
C THR A 12 -42.06 -23.88 3.30
N THR A 13 -41.67 -24.23 4.51
CA THR A 13 -42.55 -24.11 5.68
C THR A 13 -42.86 -22.61 5.85
N PRO A 14 -44.17 -22.24 5.99
CA PRO A 14 -44.52 -20.84 6.26
C PRO A 14 -43.87 -20.38 7.57
N VAL A 15 -43.08 -19.31 7.52
CA VAL A 15 -42.52 -18.69 8.72
C VAL A 15 -43.66 -18.12 9.54
N PRO A 16 -43.87 -18.50 10.82
CA PRO A 16 -44.90 -17.94 11.65
C PRO A 16 -44.77 -16.42 11.76
N PRO A 17 -45.89 -15.67 11.80
CA PRO A 17 -45.84 -14.22 11.94
C PRO A 17 -45.18 -13.84 13.27
N PRO A 18 -44.36 -12.78 13.29
CA PRO A 18 -43.71 -12.30 14.51
C PRO A 18 -44.75 -11.91 15.55
N PRO A 19 -44.47 -12.11 16.86
CA PRO A 19 -45.42 -11.76 17.90
C PRO A 19 -45.65 -10.24 17.93
N PRO A 20 -46.87 -9.79 18.28
CA PRO A 20 -47.23 -8.36 18.34
C PRO A 20 -46.37 -7.66 19.41
N GLY A 21 -45.74 -6.55 19.03
CA GLY A 21 -44.97 -5.72 19.96
C GLY A 21 -43.45 -5.68 19.70
N TYR A 22 -42.91 -6.50 18.78
CA TYR A 22 -41.57 -6.28 18.27
C TYR A 22 -41.63 -5.20 17.19
N PRO A 23 -40.77 -4.13 17.25
CA PRO A 23 -40.58 -3.29 16.08
C PRO A 23 -40.19 -4.22 14.93
N PRO A 24 -40.66 -3.99 13.69
CA PRO A 24 -40.23 -4.78 12.57
C PRO A 24 -38.70 -4.78 12.59
N ALA A 25 -38.10 -5.96 12.73
CA ALA A 25 -36.68 -6.12 12.51
C ALA A 25 -36.46 -5.51 11.12
N ASP A 26 -35.75 -4.37 11.06
CA ASP A 26 -35.48 -3.66 9.83
C ASP A 26 -35.15 -4.70 8.80
N GLY A 27 -36.06 -4.88 7.82
CA GLY A 27 -36.10 -6.03 6.96
C GLY A 27 -34.78 -6.18 6.22
N GLN A 28 -33.91 -6.93 6.81
CA GLN A 28 -32.81 -7.54 6.07
C GLN A 28 -33.46 -8.57 5.15
N ALA A 29 -33.95 -8.07 4.03
CA ALA A 29 -34.33 -8.88 2.90
C ALA A 29 -33.09 -9.66 2.47
N TYR A 30 -32.96 -10.88 3.01
CA TYR A 30 -32.07 -11.91 2.47
C TYR A 30 -32.56 -12.18 1.04
N GLY A 31 -32.01 -11.47 0.07
CA GLY A 31 -32.38 -11.66 -1.34
C GLY A 31 -32.29 -10.45 -2.25
N GLN A 32 -32.15 -9.26 -1.73
CA GLN A 32 -31.73 -8.13 -2.58
C GLN A 32 -30.21 -8.14 -2.63
N GLY A 33 -29.66 -8.36 -3.85
CA GLY A 33 -28.23 -8.32 -4.11
C GLY A 33 -27.63 -7.13 -3.37
N LEU A 34 -26.57 -7.38 -2.62
CA LEU A 34 -25.85 -6.42 -1.79
C LEU A 34 -25.71 -5.09 -2.55
N GLN A 35 -26.66 -4.19 -2.38
CA GLN A 35 -26.43 -2.79 -2.69
C GLN A 35 -25.32 -2.39 -1.72
N VAL A 36 -24.09 -2.44 -2.22
CA VAL A 36 -22.95 -1.88 -1.53
C VAL A 36 -23.29 -0.43 -1.36
N GLN A 37 -23.78 -0.08 -0.16
CA GLN A 37 -24.08 1.30 0.21
C GLN A 37 -22.74 2.02 0.17
N SER A 38 -22.38 2.53 -1.01
CA SER A 38 -21.14 3.24 -1.22
C SER A 38 -21.31 4.66 -0.70
N GLY A 39 -20.50 5.00 0.30
CA GLY A 39 -20.38 6.37 0.78
C GLY A 39 -19.84 7.31 -0.32
N PRO A 40 -19.59 8.57 0.00
CA PRO A 40 -19.09 9.54 -0.97
C PRO A 40 -17.78 9.08 -1.61
N PRO A 41 -17.57 9.39 -2.89
CA PRO A 41 -16.28 9.08 -3.54
C PRO A 41 -15.15 9.88 -2.88
N GLY A 42 -13.94 9.32 -2.91
CA GLY A 42 -12.76 10.01 -2.41
C GLY A 42 -12.23 11.06 -3.39
N THR A 43 -11.17 11.73 -2.97
CA THR A 43 -10.58 12.86 -3.69
C THR A 43 -9.61 12.39 -4.77
N VAL A 44 -9.78 12.90 -5.99
CA VAL A 44 -8.79 12.72 -7.07
C VAL A 44 -7.59 13.64 -6.82
N ARG A 45 -6.40 13.05 -6.65
CA ARG A 45 -5.16 13.78 -6.31
C ARG A 45 -4.21 13.82 -7.49
N SER A 46 -3.69 15.01 -7.79
CA SER A 46 -2.61 15.13 -8.78
C SER A 46 -1.37 14.39 -8.31
N THR A 47 -0.95 13.37 -9.05
CA THR A 47 0.23 12.54 -8.73
C THR A 47 1.49 13.39 -8.60
N GLY A 48 1.72 14.33 -9.54
CA GLY A 48 2.90 15.20 -9.51
C GLY A 48 2.93 16.14 -8.30
N LYS A 49 1.81 16.79 -7.95
CA LYS A 49 1.73 17.64 -6.76
C LYS A 49 1.96 16.85 -5.47
N THR A 50 1.44 15.63 -5.40
CA THR A 50 1.64 14.78 -4.21
C THR A 50 3.09 14.32 -4.07
N ILE A 51 3.77 13.96 -5.18
CA ILE A 51 5.20 13.64 -5.17
C ILE A 51 6.00 14.87 -4.73
N LEU A 52 5.69 16.07 -5.25
CA LEU A 52 6.35 17.29 -4.83
C LEU A 52 6.20 17.52 -3.32
N LEU A 53 5.01 17.30 -2.76
CA LEU A 53 4.78 17.40 -1.33
C LEU A 53 5.61 16.39 -0.54
N PHE A 54 5.76 15.15 -1.00
CA PHE A 54 6.66 14.19 -0.36
C PHE A 54 8.11 14.68 -0.32
N VAL A 55 8.59 15.25 -1.43
CA VAL A 55 9.97 15.77 -1.51
C VAL A 55 10.15 16.97 -0.60
N VAL A 56 9.28 17.98 -0.71
CA VAL A 56 9.39 19.24 0.07
C VAL A 56 9.27 19.00 1.58
N THR A 57 8.45 18.03 1.98
CA THR A 57 8.26 17.70 3.41
C THR A 57 9.19 16.58 3.90
N LEU A 58 10.20 16.20 3.10
CA LEU A 58 11.14 15.10 3.42
C LEU A 58 10.40 13.80 3.83
N GLY A 59 9.27 13.51 3.17
CA GLY A 59 8.46 12.31 3.42
C GLY A 59 7.39 12.46 4.50
N ILE A 60 7.37 13.54 5.30
CA ILE A 60 6.35 13.72 6.36
C ILE A 60 4.93 13.69 5.78
N TYR A 61 4.75 14.25 4.58
CA TYR A 61 3.43 14.23 3.92
C TYR A 61 2.91 12.81 3.63
N SER A 62 3.76 11.78 3.63
CA SER A 62 3.32 10.39 3.45
C SER A 62 2.34 9.93 4.54
N TYR A 63 2.52 10.39 5.78
CA TYR A 63 1.61 10.10 6.90
C TYR A 63 0.23 10.73 6.67
N VAL A 64 0.20 11.98 6.23
CA VAL A 64 -1.04 12.70 5.89
C VAL A 64 -1.74 12.01 4.72
N TYR A 65 -0.98 11.63 3.68
CA TYR A 65 -1.50 10.92 2.52
C TYR A 65 -2.13 9.57 2.92
N ASN A 66 -1.42 8.75 3.69
CA ASN A 66 -1.92 7.46 4.15
C ASN A 66 -3.19 7.61 5.00
N TYR A 67 -3.21 8.57 5.93
CA TYR A 67 -4.40 8.89 6.70
C TYR A 67 -5.60 9.18 5.78
N GLN A 68 -5.45 10.15 4.88
CA GLN A 68 -6.53 10.62 4.01
C GLN A 68 -7.05 9.52 3.08
N VAL A 69 -6.15 8.80 2.42
CA VAL A 69 -6.51 7.77 1.44
C VAL A 69 -7.27 6.62 2.10
N HIS A 70 -6.78 6.11 3.23
CA HIS A 70 -7.43 5.02 3.93
C HIS A 70 -8.75 5.46 4.60
N ASP A 71 -8.85 6.70 5.06
CA ASP A 71 -10.08 7.26 5.60
C ASP A 71 -11.16 7.41 4.52
N GLU A 72 -10.79 7.91 3.33
CA GLU A 72 -11.69 7.99 2.18
C GLU A 72 -12.17 6.62 1.72
N MET A 73 -11.26 5.64 1.59
CA MET A 73 -11.61 4.27 1.21
C MET A 73 -12.58 3.64 2.22
N LYS A 74 -12.34 3.85 3.52
CA LYS A 74 -13.22 3.33 4.58
C LYS A 74 -14.58 4.02 4.58
N ARG A 75 -14.63 5.36 4.43
CA ARG A 75 -15.91 6.08 4.34
C ARG A 75 -16.73 5.66 3.12
N HIS A 76 -16.06 5.37 2.00
CA HIS A 76 -16.73 4.93 0.79
C HIS A 76 -17.27 3.49 0.90
N THR A 77 -16.52 2.58 1.49
CA THR A 77 -16.86 1.15 1.48
C THR A 77 -17.41 0.62 2.80
N GLY A 78 -17.36 1.40 3.87
CA GLY A 78 -17.63 0.94 5.24
C GLY A 78 -16.60 -0.05 5.80
N ARG A 79 -15.54 -0.38 5.03
CA ARG A 79 -14.54 -1.41 5.38
C ARG A 79 -13.11 -0.92 5.06
N GLY A 80 -12.11 -1.57 5.63
CA GLY A 80 -10.70 -1.23 5.48
C GLY A 80 -10.10 -0.66 6.76
N LEU A 81 -8.82 -0.32 6.72
CA LEU A 81 -8.07 0.18 7.90
C LEU A 81 -8.65 1.50 8.43
N GLY A 82 -8.97 2.42 7.51
CA GLY A 82 -9.33 3.80 7.87
C GLY A 82 -8.12 4.63 8.28
N GLY A 83 -8.32 5.97 8.31
CA GLY A 83 -7.23 6.92 8.48
C GLY A 83 -6.42 6.74 9.76
N GLY A 84 -7.08 6.58 10.91
CA GLY A 84 -6.40 6.47 12.20
C GLY A 84 -5.48 5.24 12.30
N ILE A 85 -5.96 4.07 11.87
CA ILE A 85 -5.15 2.84 11.88
C ILE A 85 -4.03 2.94 10.84
N ALA A 86 -4.30 3.48 9.66
CA ALA A 86 -3.29 3.67 8.62
C ALA A 86 -2.18 4.63 9.07
N LEU A 87 -2.52 5.71 9.77
CA LEU A 87 -1.55 6.62 10.37
C LEU A 87 -0.67 5.91 11.41
N LEU A 88 -1.31 5.17 12.33
CA LEU A 88 -0.60 4.43 13.36
C LEU A 88 0.35 3.38 12.75
N LEU A 89 -0.12 2.61 11.77
CA LEU A 89 0.72 1.65 11.05
C LEU A 89 1.85 2.33 10.28
N SER A 90 1.61 3.50 9.69
CA SER A 90 2.66 4.26 9.00
C SER A 90 3.78 4.69 9.95
N LEU A 91 3.45 5.00 11.22
CA LEU A 91 4.42 5.41 12.24
C LEU A 91 5.17 4.20 12.83
N LEU A 92 4.46 3.10 13.12
CA LEU A 92 5.02 1.94 13.83
C LEU A 92 5.59 0.88 12.87
N ALA A 93 4.99 0.71 11.72
CA ALA A 93 5.29 -0.35 10.76
C ALA A 93 5.23 0.18 9.31
N GLY A 94 5.89 1.30 9.03
CA GLY A 94 5.84 1.97 7.73
C GLY A 94 6.20 1.07 6.54
N VAL A 95 7.02 0.03 6.76
CA VAL A 95 7.36 -0.98 5.75
C VAL A 95 6.16 -1.81 5.27
N ALA A 96 5.09 -1.88 6.06
CA ALA A 96 3.87 -2.60 5.67
C ALA A 96 2.98 -1.79 4.71
N MET A 97 3.03 -0.46 4.77
CA MET A 97 2.16 0.42 3.98
C MET A 97 2.29 0.23 2.47
N PRO A 98 3.48 0.01 1.89
CA PRO A 98 3.63 -0.31 0.47
C PRO A 98 2.84 -1.54 0.00
N PHE A 99 2.50 -2.47 0.88
CA PHE A 99 1.68 -3.65 0.59
C PHE A 99 0.20 -3.43 0.90
N LEU A 100 -0.09 -2.78 2.02
CA LEU A 100 -1.46 -2.58 2.51
C LEU A 100 -2.25 -1.62 1.62
N THR A 101 -1.66 -0.47 1.26
CA THR A 101 -2.33 0.54 0.46
C THR A 101 -2.75 0.02 -0.93
N PRO A 102 -1.88 -0.60 -1.76
CA PRO A 102 -2.32 -1.14 -3.04
C PRO A 102 -3.27 -2.33 -2.90
N ASN A 103 -3.20 -3.08 -1.79
CA ASN A 103 -4.14 -4.17 -1.53
C ASN A 103 -5.55 -3.62 -1.27
N GLU A 104 -5.70 -2.58 -0.46
CA GLU A 104 -7.01 -1.93 -0.25
C GLU A 104 -7.54 -1.25 -1.52
N VAL A 105 -6.67 -0.57 -2.28
CA VAL A 105 -7.05 -0.03 -3.58
C VAL A 105 -7.52 -1.13 -4.52
N GLY A 106 -6.83 -2.26 -4.58
CA GLY A 106 -7.25 -3.42 -5.37
C GLY A 106 -8.60 -3.98 -4.93
N ALA A 107 -8.87 -3.99 -3.63
CA ALA A 107 -10.15 -4.45 -3.08
C ALA A 107 -11.34 -3.57 -3.51
N LEU A 108 -11.15 -2.27 -3.75
CA LEU A 108 -12.19 -1.41 -4.33
C LEU A 108 -12.67 -1.92 -5.68
N TYR A 109 -11.73 -2.26 -6.57
CA TYR A 109 -12.04 -2.81 -7.90
C TYR A 109 -12.72 -4.17 -7.82
N THR A 110 -12.18 -5.08 -6.99
CA THR A 110 -12.73 -6.43 -6.83
C THR A 110 -14.18 -6.40 -6.33
N ARG A 111 -14.51 -5.48 -5.42
CA ARG A 111 -15.89 -5.32 -4.92
C ARG A 111 -16.86 -4.85 -5.99
N ARG A 112 -16.39 -4.11 -6.98
CA ARG A 112 -17.19 -3.68 -8.14
C ARG A 112 -17.27 -4.75 -9.22
N GLY A 113 -16.56 -5.88 -9.06
CA GLY A 113 -16.46 -6.93 -10.06
C GLY A 113 -15.37 -6.70 -11.11
N ASP A 114 -14.58 -5.63 -10.95
CA ASP A 114 -13.50 -5.29 -11.87
C ASP A 114 -12.19 -6.00 -11.50
N LYS A 115 -11.35 -6.21 -12.50
CA LYS A 115 -9.98 -6.73 -12.30
C LYS A 115 -9.11 -5.66 -11.63
N PRO A 116 -8.51 -5.95 -10.45
CA PRO A 116 -7.69 -4.98 -9.74
C PRO A 116 -6.39 -4.68 -10.52
N PRO A 117 -6.09 -3.39 -10.80
CA PRO A 117 -4.87 -2.99 -11.49
C PRO A 117 -3.62 -3.00 -10.59
N VAL A 118 -3.82 -2.99 -9.28
CA VAL A 118 -2.77 -3.06 -8.24
C VAL A 118 -3.19 -4.05 -7.16
N ARG A 119 -2.20 -4.65 -6.51
CA ARG A 119 -2.38 -5.63 -5.42
C ARG A 119 -1.23 -5.47 -4.42
N ALA A 120 -1.24 -6.23 -3.32
CA ALA A 120 -0.16 -6.22 -2.32
C ALA A 120 1.25 -6.33 -2.96
N TRP A 121 1.42 -7.19 -3.97
CA TRP A 121 2.69 -7.36 -4.70
C TRP A 121 3.25 -6.07 -5.32
N THR A 122 2.41 -5.05 -5.55
CA THR A 122 2.88 -3.73 -6.00
C THR A 122 3.87 -3.12 -5.00
N GLY A 123 3.82 -3.50 -3.71
CA GLY A 123 4.77 -3.09 -2.68
C GLY A 123 6.21 -3.53 -2.94
N LEU A 124 6.43 -4.59 -3.72
CA LEU A 124 7.77 -5.05 -4.08
C LEU A 124 8.57 -4.01 -4.88
N TRP A 125 7.90 -3.08 -5.57
CA TRP A 125 8.58 -1.96 -6.25
C TRP A 125 9.32 -1.04 -5.27
N VAL A 126 8.91 -0.98 -4.01
CA VAL A 126 9.63 -0.25 -2.95
C VAL A 126 10.74 -1.11 -2.36
N ILE A 127 10.43 -2.37 -2.04
CA ILE A 127 11.32 -3.23 -1.25
C ILE A 127 12.50 -3.75 -2.07
N ILE A 128 12.26 -4.25 -3.30
CA ILE A 128 13.33 -4.84 -4.10
C ILE A 128 14.45 -3.85 -4.41
N PRO A 129 14.20 -2.63 -4.93
CA PRO A 129 15.25 -1.67 -5.18
C PRO A 129 15.99 -1.24 -3.90
N ALA A 130 15.27 -1.10 -2.79
CA ALA A 130 15.86 -0.75 -1.50
C ALA A 130 16.80 -1.86 -0.99
N VAL A 131 16.37 -3.13 -1.06
CA VAL A 131 17.19 -4.29 -0.65
C VAL A 131 18.42 -4.43 -1.54
N VAL A 132 18.27 -4.33 -2.85
CA VAL A 132 19.41 -4.40 -3.79
C VAL A 132 20.39 -3.27 -3.52
N GLY A 133 19.90 -2.04 -3.39
CA GLY A 133 20.75 -0.89 -3.07
C GLY A 133 21.48 -1.04 -1.72
N TYR A 134 20.80 -1.61 -0.71
CA TYR A 134 21.38 -1.89 0.60
C TYR A 134 22.48 -2.96 0.52
N ILE A 135 22.28 -4.02 -0.25
CA ILE A 135 23.30 -5.07 -0.47
C ILE A 135 24.54 -4.45 -1.12
N VAL A 136 24.37 -3.61 -2.14
CA VAL A 136 25.48 -2.91 -2.81
C VAL A 136 26.22 -2.01 -1.83
N LEU A 137 25.49 -1.26 -1.00
CA LEU A 137 26.10 -0.41 0.03
C LEU A 137 26.91 -1.22 1.04
N ILE A 138 26.37 -2.33 1.56
CA ILE A 138 27.07 -3.21 2.49
C ILE A 138 28.33 -3.80 1.83
N ALA A 139 28.23 -4.28 0.59
CA ALA A 139 29.37 -4.81 -0.14
C ALA A 139 30.48 -3.75 -0.29
N THR A 140 30.11 -2.49 -0.56
CA THR A 140 31.05 -1.37 -0.62
C THR A 140 31.74 -1.13 0.71
N VAL A 141 31.00 -1.09 1.82
CA VAL A 141 31.53 -0.90 3.18
C VAL A 141 32.49 -2.05 3.54
N VAL A 142 32.12 -3.29 3.26
CA VAL A 142 32.97 -4.48 3.53
C VAL A 142 34.25 -4.44 2.71
N ALA A 143 34.17 -4.06 1.43
CA ALA A 143 35.35 -3.92 0.58
C ALA A 143 36.32 -2.84 1.12
N ILE A 144 35.80 -1.71 1.57
CA ILE A 144 36.59 -0.65 2.20
C ILE A 144 37.25 -1.16 3.49
N ALA A 145 36.49 -1.83 4.35
CA ALA A 145 37.02 -2.38 5.60
C ALA A 145 38.15 -3.41 5.35
N ALA A 146 37.97 -4.29 4.35
CA ALA A 146 38.99 -5.29 3.99
C ALA A 146 40.32 -4.66 3.50
N THR A 147 40.27 -3.53 2.82
CA THR A 147 41.48 -2.80 2.37
C THR A 147 42.20 -2.07 3.50
N ASN A 148 41.47 -1.67 4.57
CA ASN A 148 42.05 -0.97 5.72
C ASN A 148 42.70 -1.92 6.76
N THR A 149 42.44 -3.23 6.69
CA THR A 149 43.04 -4.22 7.61
C THR A 149 44.45 -4.65 7.22
N SER A 150 45.03 -4.17 6.12
CA SER A 150 46.43 -4.37 5.80
C SER A 150 47.30 -3.55 6.75
N THR A 151 47.75 -4.17 7.83
CA THR A 151 48.69 -3.62 8.81
C THR A 151 49.94 -3.11 8.10
N THR A 152 50.18 -1.82 8.15
CA THR A 152 51.49 -1.28 7.87
C THR A 152 52.47 -1.80 8.93
N SER A 153 53.63 -2.26 8.53
CA SER A 153 54.67 -2.93 9.36
C SER A 153 55.22 -2.01 10.49
N ASP A 154 54.74 -0.81 10.63
CA ASP A 154 55.21 0.19 11.60
C ASP A 154 54.22 0.44 12.76
N GLY A 155 53.14 -0.31 12.85
CA GLY A 155 52.22 -0.28 13.99
C GLY A 155 51.30 0.98 14.08
N SER A 156 51.37 1.87 13.13
CA SER A 156 50.44 3.04 13.07
C SER A 156 49.18 2.66 12.27
N THR A 157 48.06 2.57 12.92
CA THR A 157 46.74 2.47 12.27
C THR A 157 46.24 3.89 11.95
N SER A 158 46.45 4.33 10.71
CA SER A 158 45.72 5.51 10.22
C SER A 158 44.28 5.08 9.89
N ASN A 159 43.30 5.57 10.66
CA ASN A 159 41.87 5.34 10.38
C ASN A 159 41.33 6.27 9.29
N ASP A 160 42.20 6.93 8.54
CA ASP A 160 41.80 7.86 7.51
C ASP A 160 41.37 7.14 6.24
N LEU A 161 40.12 7.38 5.80
CA LEU A 161 39.65 6.90 4.52
C LEU A 161 40.47 7.50 3.39
N SER A 162 41.05 6.66 2.52
CA SER A 162 41.65 7.17 1.29
C SER A 162 40.61 7.86 0.43
N THR A 163 41.05 8.83 -0.40
CA THR A 163 40.12 9.53 -1.32
C THR A 163 39.28 8.57 -2.17
N GLY A 164 39.87 7.46 -2.65
CA GLY A 164 39.15 6.45 -3.43
C GLY A 164 38.08 5.73 -2.64
N GLN A 165 38.34 5.41 -1.37
CA GLN A 165 37.36 4.79 -0.46
C GLN A 165 36.21 5.75 -0.13
N GLY A 166 36.49 7.01 0.11
CA GLY A 166 35.47 8.06 0.31
C GLY A 166 34.56 8.22 -0.91
N VAL A 167 35.13 8.23 -2.11
CA VAL A 167 34.36 8.27 -3.37
C VAL A 167 33.50 7.01 -3.53
N GLY A 168 34.06 5.82 -3.25
CA GLY A 168 33.30 4.55 -3.31
C GLY A 168 32.09 4.55 -2.39
N LEU A 169 32.25 5.00 -1.14
CA LEU A 169 31.16 5.11 -0.18
C LEU A 169 30.08 6.11 -0.65
N ALA A 170 30.49 7.28 -1.15
CA ALA A 170 29.57 8.28 -1.68
C ALA A 170 28.75 7.74 -2.86
N LEU A 171 29.37 7.02 -3.79
CA LEU A 171 28.69 6.38 -4.91
C LEU A 171 27.73 5.27 -4.45
N GLY A 172 28.12 4.48 -3.45
CA GLY A 172 27.25 3.46 -2.84
C GLY A 172 26.01 4.07 -2.19
N LEU A 173 26.16 5.15 -1.44
CA LEU A 173 25.06 5.90 -0.82
C LEU A 173 24.12 6.53 -1.87
N LEU A 174 24.69 7.15 -2.90
CA LEU A 174 23.92 7.71 -4.01
C LEU A 174 23.14 6.63 -4.76
N GLY A 175 23.78 5.51 -5.05
CA GLY A 175 23.13 4.37 -5.72
C GLY A 175 21.95 3.81 -4.89
N PHE A 176 22.16 3.62 -3.58
CA PHE A 176 21.10 3.21 -2.65
C PHE A 176 19.93 4.22 -2.62
N GLY A 177 20.25 5.51 -2.51
CA GLY A 177 19.25 6.59 -2.49
C GLY A 177 18.41 6.62 -3.77
N LEU A 178 19.09 6.61 -4.93
CA LEU A 178 18.42 6.64 -6.24
C LEU A 178 17.54 5.40 -6.48
N ALA A 179 18.01 4.21 -6.12
CA ALA A 179 17.24 2.98 -6.23
C ALA A 179 15.97 3.04 -5.37
N SER A 180 16.09 3.47 -4.11
CA SER A 180 14.98 3.58 -3.15
C SER A 180 13.95 4.63 -3.60
N ILE A 181 14.39 5.78 -4.08
CA ILE A 181 13.52 6.84 -4.59
C ILE A 181 12.77 6.35 -5.84
N THR A 182 13.48 5.74 -6.80
CA THR A 182 12.88 5.26 -8.05
C THR A 182 11.80 4.21 -7.76
N GLY A 183 12.08 3.24 -6.90
CA GLY A 183 11.11 2.21 -6.51
C GLY A 183 9.87 2.82 -5.85
N SER A 184 10.07 3.76 -4.95
CA SER A 184 8.98 4.47 -4.25
C SER A 184 8.11 5.29 -5.22
N VAL A 185 8.72 5.99 -6.17
CA VAL A 185 7.99 6.77 -7.19
C VAL A 185 7.17 5.85 -8.08
N VAL A 186 7.73 4.74 -8.58
CA VAL A 186 7.01 3.78 -9.42
C VAL A 186 5.81 3.19 -8.66
N TRP A 187 6.02 2.77 -7.43
CA TRP A 187 4.95 2.28 -6.56
C TRP A 187 3.84 3.32 -6.40
N PHE A 188 4.22 4.55 -6.07
CA PHE A 188 3.26 5.64 -5.84
C PHE A 188 2.45 5.96 -7.10
N VAL A 189 3.10 6.10 -8.26
CA VAL A 189 2.43 6.38 -9.54
C VAL A 189 1.42 5.28 -9.88
N LYS A 190 1.79 4.01 -9.69
CA LYS A 190 0.88 2.87 -9.94
C LYS A 190 -0.31 2.90 -8.98
N THR A 191 -0.06 3.05 -7.67
CA THR A 191 -1.09 2.96 -6.63
C THR A 191 -2.02 4.16 -6.66
N ASN A 192 -1.48 5.39 -6.66
CA ASN A 192 -2.27 6.61 -6.72
C ASN A 192 -3.00 6.76 -8.07
N GLY A 193 -2.36 6.35 -9.16
CA GLY A 193 -3.00 6.33 -10.49
C GLY A 193 -4.19 5.35 -10.56
N ALA A 194 -4.08 4.17 -9.93
CA ALA A 194 -5.19 3.24 -9.80
C ALA A 194 -6.33 3.85 -8.98
N LEU A 195 -6.02 4.41 -7.80
CA LEU A 195 -7.01 5.04 -6.92
C LEU A 195 -7.72 6.20 -7.62
N ASN A 196 -6.99 7.08 -8.30
CA ASN A 196 -7.57 8.20 -9.05
C ASN A 196 -8.53 7.73 -10.15
N ARG A 197 -8.16 6.70 -10.93
CA ARG A 197 -9.07 6.13 -11.95
C ARG A 197 -10.34 5.57 -11.33
N TYR A 198 -10.25 4.93 -10.17
CA TYR A 198 -11.41 4.46 -9.45
C TYR A 198 -12.34 5.61 -9.07
N TRP A 199 -11.82 6.67 -8.42
CA TRP A 199 -12.64 7.83 -8.02
C TRP A 199 -13.23 8.57 -9.22
N GLN A 200 -12.47 8.77 -10.30
CA GLN A 200 -12.96 9.40 -11.53
C GLN A 200 -14.11 8.62 -12.17
N SER A 201 -14.09 7.30 -12.09
CA SER A 201 -15.17 6.47 -12.65
C SER A 201 -16.49 6.56 -11.88
N LEU A 202 -16.46 7.05 -10.64
CA LEU A 202 -17.65 7.28 -9.81
C LEU A 202 -18.20 8.70 -9.93
N GLN A 203 -17.46 9.62 -10.53
CA GLN A 203 -17.82 11.03 -10.69
C GLN A 203 -18.38 11.35 -12.09
N ARG A 204 -18.43 10.36 -12.97
CA ARG A 204 -19.05 10.43 -14.31
C ARG A 204 -20.50 10.01 -14.26
#